data_77fbefc3703db3bc9c407854094636b2
#
_entry.id   77fbefc3703db3bc9c407854094636b2
#
_cell.length_a   1.000
_cell.length_b   1.000
_cell.length_c   1.000
_cell.angle_alpha   90.00
_cell.angle_beta   90.00
_cell.angle_gamma   90.00
#
_symmetry.space_group_name_H-M   'P 1'
#
loop_
_entity.id
_entity.type
_entity.pdbx_description
1 polymer ?
#
loop_
_entity_poly.entity_id
_entity_poly.type
_entity_poly.pdbx_seq_one_letter_code
_entity_poly.pdbx_strand_id
1 'polypeptide(L)'
;MDVLDSIREQIQSNTIILYMKGSPQAPQCGFSAQTVQCLMACGERFAYVDVLSNPDVRTHLPGYANWPTFPQLWVEGELVGGCDIVTEMFQSGELKTLIAEAATRAKDASAGTATE
;
A
#
# COMPACT_ATOMS: atom_id res chain seq x y z
N MET A 1 -19.05 -9.13 -7.77
CA MET A 1 -17.62 -9.00 -8.10
C MET A 1 -16.85 -10.02 -7.28
N ASP A 2 -16.01 -10.84 -7.90
CA ASP A 2 -15.26 -11.79 -7.12
C ASP A 2 -14.07 -11.10 -6.39
N VAL A 3 -13.42 -11.84 -5.50
CA VAL A 3 -12.37 -11.25 -4.66
C VAL A 3 -11.16 -10.77 -5.47
N LEU A 4 -10.82 -11.47 -6.55
CA LEU A 4 -9.69 -11.05 -7.39
C LEU A 4 -9.99 -9.76 -8.14
N ASP A 5 -11.22 -9.58 -8.59
CA ASP A 5 -11.66 -8.33 -9.21
C ASP A 5 -11.62 -7.18 -8.20
N SER A 6 -12.05 -7.44 -6.96
CA SER A 6 -12.01 -6.44 -5.88
C SER A 6 -10.57 -6.03 -5.55
N ILE A 7 -9.67 -7.00 -5.47
CA ILE A 7 -8.25 -6.74 -5.21
C ILE A 7 -7.66 -5.88 -6.32
N ARG A 8 -7.91 -6.29 -7.57
CA ARG A 8 -7.41 -5.57 -8.74
C ARG A 8 -7.91 -4.12 -8.76
N GLU A 9 -9.19 -3.94 -8.46
CA GLU A 9 -9.77 -2.60 -8.41
C GLU A 9 -9.17 -1.76 -7.29
N GLN A 10 -8.98 -2.33 -6.10
CA GLN A 10 -8.35 -1.62 -4.98
C GLN A 10 -6.96 -1.12 -5.35
N ILE A 11 -6.18 -1.99 -5.97
CA ILE A 11 -4.79 -1.67 -6.35
C ILE A 11 -4.76 -0.61 -7.45
N GLN A 12 -5.67 -0.68 -8.42
CA GLN A 12 -5.71 0.27 -9.52
C GLN A 12 -6.30 1.62 -9.12
N SER A 13 -7.23 1.63 -8.17
CA SER A 13 -7.94 2.85 -7.76
C SER A 13 -7.20 3.66 -6.72
N ASN A 14 -6.17 3.11 -6.10
CA ASN A 14 -5.44 3.78 -5.03
C ASN A 14 -3.97 3.88 -5.40
N THR A 15 -3.47 5.11 -5.45
CA THR A 15 -2.07 5.37 -5.81
C THR A 15 -1.11 4.67 -4.86
N ILE A 16 -1.42 4.73 -3.56
CA ILE A 16 -0.61 4.11 -2.52
C ILE A 16 -1.56 3.32 -1.64
N ILE A 17 -1.38 2.01 -1.56
CA ILE A 17 -2.23 1.15 -0.74
C ILE A 17 -1.39 0.13 0.01
N LEU A 18 -1.70 -0.03 1.29
CA LEU A 18 -1.02 -0.96 2.18
C LEU A 18 -2.01 -2.03 2.65
N TYR A 19 -1.68 -3.29 2.38
CA TYR A 19 -2.40 -4.42 2.95
C TYR A 19 -1.66 -4.84 4.22
N MET A 20 -2.35 -4.79 5.36
CA MET A 20 -1.71 -4.97 6.65
C MET A 20 -2.60 -5.74 7.61
N LYS A 21 -2.05 -6.18 8.71
CA LYS A 21 -2.82 -6.80 9.81
C LYS A 21 -3.17 -5.72 10.81
N GLY A 22 -4.46 -5.40 10.92
CA GLY A 22 -4.98 -4.32 11.72
C GLY A 22 -5.11 -3.03 10.91
N SER A 23 -5.04 -1.90 11.60
CA SER A 23 -5.15 -0.57 10.98
C SER A 23 -3.92 0.26 11.33
N PRO A 24 -3.69 1.38 10.61
CA PRO A 24 -2.56 2.25 10.94
C PRO A 24 -2.57 2.76 12.38
N GLN A 25 -3.75 2.95 12.97
CA GLN A 25 -3.90 3.40 14.35
C GLN A 25 -3.79 2.26 15.36
N ALA A 26 -4.01 1.02 14.93
CA ALA A 26 -4.01 -0.15 15.80
C ALA A 26 -3.46 -1.38 15.05
N PRO A 27 -2.16 -1.37 14.70
CA PRO A 27 -1.56 -2.52 14.01
C PRO A 27 -1.58 -3.75 14.90
N GLN A 28 -1.87 -4.92 14.31
CA GLN A 28 -1.97 -6.19 15.03
C GLN A 28 -0.75 -7.08 14.79
N CYS A 29 0.31 -6.54 14.23
CA CYS A 29 1.52 -7.29 13.88
C CYS A 29 2.70 -6.32 13.88
N GLY A 30 3.83 -6.72 14.45
CA GLY A 30 5.01 -5.87 14.53
C GLY A 30 5.53 -5.44 13.16
N PHE A 31 5.46 -6.33 12.17
CA PHE A 31 5.87 -6.01 10.81
C PHE A 31 4.95 -4.97 10.16
N SER A 32 3.63 -5.09 10.39
CA SER A 32 2.67 -4.09 9.91
C SER A 32 2.89 -2.74 10.60
N ALA A 33 3.15 -2.75 11.90
CA ALA A 33 3.41 -1.53 12.66
C ALA A 33 4.64 -0.79 12.12
N GLN A 34 5.71 -1.51 11.86
CA GLN A 34 6.94 -0.92 11.35
C GLN A 34 6.75 -0.32 9.95
N THR A 35 6.03 -1.04 9.09
CA THR A 35 5.73 -0.56 7.74
C THR A 35 4.90 0.72 7.77
N VAL A 36 3.88 0.76 8.62
CA VAL A 36 3.05 1.95 8.80
C VAL A 36 3.88 3.14 9.25
N GLN A 37 4.79 2.93 10.20
CA GLN A 37 5.65 4.02 10.69
C GLN A 37 6.49 4.61 9.56
N CYS A 38 7.06 3.76 8.71
CA CYS A 38 7.83 4.22 7.56
C CYS A 38 6.96 5.04 6.59
N LEU A 39 5.76 4.56 6.29
CA LEU A 39 4.86 5.26 5.38
C LEU A 39 4.38 6.59 5.96
N MET A 40 4.01 6.61 7.23
CA MET A 40 3.56 7.85 7.88
C MET A 40 4.66 8.89 7.91
N ALA A 41 5.91 8.47 8.08
CA ALA A 41 7.06 9.37 8.07
C ALA A 41 7.29 10.00 6.69
N CYS A 42 6.77 9.39 5.62
CA CYS A 42 6.85 9.99 4.28
C CYS A 42 5.91 11.17 4.09
N GLY A 43 4.91 11.33 4.95
CA GLY A 43 4.07 12.53 4.97
C GLY A 43 2.96 12.58 3.92
N GLU A 44 2.72 11.51 3.17
CA GLU A 44 1.67 11.47 2.15
C GLU A 44 0.53 10.57 2.58
N ARG A 45 -0.65 10.80 2.01
CA ARG A 45 -1.83 9.98 2.29
C ARG A 45 -1.69 8.63 1.60
N PHE A 46 -2.17 7.59 2.27
CA PHE A 46 -2.23 6.25 1.68
C PHE A 46 -3.50 5.53 2.14
N ALA A 47 -3.98 4.65 1.28
CA ALA A 47 -5.09 3.77 1.62
C ALA A 47 -4.56 2.53 2.33
N TYR A 48 -5.43 1.85 3.09
CA TYR A 48 -5.06 0.57 3.67
C TYR A 48 -6.23 -0.40 3.64
N VAL A 49 -5.90 -1.68 3.72
CA VAL A 49 -6.87 -2.76 3.91
C VAL A 49 -6.38 -3.61 5.07
N ASP A 50 -7.26 -3.77 6.08
CA ASP A 50 -7.00 -4.66 7.20
C ASP A 50 -7.37 -6.08 6.77
N VAL A 51 -6.36 -6.92 6.52
CA VAL A 51 -6.60 -8.29 6.03
C VAL A 51 -7.21 -9.19 7.09
N LEU A 52 -7.12 -8.81 8.37
CA LEU A 52 -7.80 -9.57 9.43
C LEU A 52 -9.30 -9.38 9.38
N SER A 53 -9.75 -8.21 8.92
CA SER A 53 -11.19 -7.91 8.76
C SER A 53 -11.68 -8.27 7.36
N ASN A 54 -10.80 -8.66 6.46
CA ASN A 54 -11.12 -9.00 5.08
C ASN A 54 -10.51 -10.35 4.73
N PRO A 55 -11.07 -11.45 5.26
CA PRO A 55 -10.44 -12.78 5.13
C PRO A 55 -10.31 -13.27 3.70
N ASP A 56 -11.21 -12.85 2.80
CA ASP A 56 -11.10 -13.21 1.38
C ASP A 56 -9.85 -12.60 0.76
N VAL A 57 -9.55 -11.35 1.09
CA VAL A 57 -8.33 -10.68 0.62
C VAL A 57 -7.09 -11.37 1.20
N ARG A 58 -7.14 -11.68 2.50
CA ARG A 58 -6.03 -12.38 3.16
C ARG A 58 -5.72 -13.71 2.49
N THR A 59 -6.76 -14.43 2.07
CA THR A 59 -6.61 -15.74 1.44
C THR A 59 -6.06 -15.65 0.02
N HIS A 60 -6.53 -14.68 -0.76
CA HIS A 60 -6.30 -14.65 -2.21
C HIS A 60 -5.19 -13.71 -2.66
N LEU A 61 -4.90 -12.64 -1.90
CA LEU A 61 -3.89 -11.68 -2.32
C LEU A 61 -2.49 -12.28 -2.44
N PRO A 62 -2.04 -13.17 -1.52
CA PRO A 62 -0.70 -13.75 -1.70
C PRO A 62 -0.50 -14.44 -3.03
N GLY A 63 -1.50 -15.18 -3.51
CA GLY A 63 -1.42 -15.84 -4.82
C GLY A 63 -1.43 -14.84 -5.97
N TYR A 64 -2.26 -13.82 -5.90
CA TYR A 64 -2.33 -12.76 -6.90
C TYR A 64 -1.02 -11.99 -7.00
N ALA A 65 -0.43 -11.67 -5.85
CA ALA A 65 0.80 -10.88 -5.77
C ALA A 65 2.06 -11.71 -6.02
N ASN A 66 1.96 -13.03 -5.95
CA ASN A 66 3.11 -13.90 -5.87
C ASN A 66 4.03 -13.48 -4.72
N TRP A 67 3.41 -13.15 -3.58
CA TRP A 67 4.10 -12.66 -2.38
C TRP A 67 3.37 -13.22 -1.16
N PRO A 68 4.00 -14.13 -0.39
CA PRO A 68 3.26 -14.96 0.58
C PRO A 68 2.87 -14.29 1.88
N THR A 69 3.40 -13.12 2.21
CA THR A 69 3.25 -12.54 3.55
C THR A 69 2.66 -11.14 3.53
N PHE A 70 2.25 -10.67 4.69
CA PHE A 70 1.81 -9.31 4.93
C PHE A 70 2.75 -8.67 5.96
N PRO A 71 2.94 -7.35 5.90
CA PRO A 71 2.27 -6.36 5.04
C PRO A 71 2.74 -6.41 3.59
N GLN A 72 1.92 -5.83 2.70
CA GLN A 72 2.28 -5.63 1.29
C GLN A 72 1.99 -4.19 0.90
N LEU A 73 3.01 -3.49 0.43
CA LEU A 73 2.85 -2.12 -0.07
C LEU A 73 2.78 -2.14 -1.60
N TRP A 74 1.75 -1.50 -2.13
CA TRP A 74 1.55 -1.33 -3.57
C TRP A 74 1.53 0.16 -3.89
N VAL A 75 2.27 0.55 -4.92
CA VAL A 75 2.33 1.93 -5.37
C VAL A 75 2.12 1.97 -6.88
N GLU A 76 1.13 2.74 -7.30
CA GLU A 76 0.78 2.91 -8.71
C GLU A 76 0.55 1.55 -9.42
N GLY A 77 -0.10 0.63 -8.73
CA GLY A 77 -0.44 -0.68 -9.28
C GLY A 77 0.67 -1.72 -9.24
N GLU A 78 1.82 -1.39 -8.66
CA GLU A 78 2.96 -2.30 -8.59
C GLU A 78 3.31 -2.64 -7.15
N LEU A 79 3.63 -3.90 -6.91
CA LEU A 79 4.04 -4.35 -5.59
C LEU A 79 5.45 -3.84 -5.29
N VAL A 80 5.58 -3.06 -4.24
CA VAL A 80 6.88 -2.61 -3.74
C VAL A 80 7.53 -3.71 -2.90
N GLY A 81 6.78 -4.26 -1.95
CA GLY A 81 7.27 -5.33 -1.10
C GLY A 81 6.67 -5.31 0.28
N GLY A 82 7.27 -6.06 1.18
CA GLY A 82 6.85 -6.16 2.57
C GLY A 82 7.70 -5.32 3.50
N CYS A 83 7.65 -5.65 4.80
CA CYS A 83 8.30 -4.88 5.85
C CYS A 83 9.80 -4.66 5.61
N ASP A 84 10.53 -5.72 5.26
CA ASP A 84 11.98 -5.62 5.11
C ASP A 84 12.36 -4.66 3.98
N ILE A 85 11.70 -4.79 2.84
CA ILE A 85 11.97 -3.95 1.67
C ILE A 85 11.59 -2.50 1.95
N VAL A 86 10.40 -2.28 2.54
CA VAL A 86 9.94 -0.93 2.87
C VAL A 86 10.88 -0.25 3.87
N THR A 87 11.32 -0.99 4.88
CA THR A 87 12.24 -0.45 5.89
C THR A 87 13.59 -0.09 5.27
N GLU A 88 14.12 -0.97 4.42
CA GLU A 88 15.38 -0.72 3.72
C GLU A 88 15.28 0.52 2.83
N MET A 89 14.20 0.65 2.07
CA MET A 89 13.96 1.81 1.22
C MET A 89 13.78 3.09 2.03
N PHE A 90 13.15 2.97 3.20
CA PHE A 90 13.00 4.12 4.09
C PHE A 90 14.37 4.60 4.59
N GLN A 91 15.22 3.68 5.02
CA GLN A 91 16.54 4.01 5.52
C GLN A 91 17.43 4.64 4.46
N SER A 92 17.31 4.21 3.21
CA SER A 92 18.08 4.76 2.09
C SER A 92 17.54 6.07 1.55
N GLY A 93 16.31 6.46 1.93
CA GLY A 93 15.64 7.64 1.37
C GLY A 93 14.82 7.33 0.12
N GLU A 94 14.95 6.13 -0.44
CA GLU A 94 14.22 5.76 -1.66
C GLU A 94 12.71 5.73 -1.46
N LEU A 95 12.24 5.31 -0.28
CA LEU A 95 10.80 5.25 -0.03
C LEU A 95 10.17 6.63 -0.08
N LYS A 96 10.79 7.61 0.57
CA LYS A 96 10.27 8.97 0.59
C LYS A 96 10.17 9.54 -0.82
N THR A 97 11.17 9.29 -1.64
CA THR A 97 11.19 9.74 -3.03
C THR A 97 10.09 9.05 -3.84
N LEU A 98 9.98 7.72 -3.72
CA LEU A 98 8.96 6.95 -4.44
C LEU A 98 7.54 7.45 -4.08
N ILE A 99 7.26 7.59 -2.80
CA ILE A 99 5.95 8.01 -2.31
C ILE A 99 5.64 9.45 -2.73
N ALA A 100 6.60 10.36 -2.62
CA ALA A 100 6.41 11.75 -2.99
C ALA A 100 6.14 11.90 -4.50
N GLU A 101 6.88 11.18 -5.32
CA GLU A 101 6.69 11.22 -6.77
C GLU A 101 5.34 10.63 -7.18
N ALA A 102 4.94 9.51 -6.57
CA ALA A 102 3.64 8.91 -6.84
C ALA A 102 2.50 9.85 -6.43
N ALA A 103 2.61 10.49 -5.26
CA ALA A 103 1.62 11.44 -4.78
C ALA A 103 1.53 12.66 -5.70
N THR A 104 2.66 13.15 -6.21
CA THR A 104 2.70 14.27 -7.15
C THR A 104 2.00 13.91 -8.45
N ARG A 105 2.29 12.72 -9.01
CA ARG A 105 1.62 12.26 -10.23
C ARG A 105 0.11 12.14 -10.05
N ALA A 106 -0.33 11.66 -8.89
CA ALA A 106 -1.76 11.55 -8.59
C ALA A 106 -2.43 12.93 -8.50
N LYS A 107 -1.78 13.90 -7.88
CA LYS A 107 -2.30 15.27 -7.80
C LYS A 107 -2.36 15.92 -9.17
N ASP A 108 -1.32 15.75 -9.99
CA ASP A 108 -1.27 16.30 -11.33
C ASP A 108 -2.37 15.71 -12.21
N ALA A 109 -2.60 14.40 -12.12
CA ALA A 109 -3.66 13.74 -12.86
C ALA A 109 -5.04 14.27 -12.44
N SER A 110 -5.27 14.43 -11.12
CA SER A 110 -6.51 14.99 -10.61
C SER A 110 -6.72 16.44 -11.03
N ALA A 111 -5.66 17.26 -10.99
CA ALA A 111 -5.71 18.66 -11.40
C ALA A 111 -6.02 18.76 -12.88
N GLY A 112 -5.38 17.92 -13.72
CA GLY A 112 -5.65 17.87 -15.14
C GLY A 112 -7.08 17.47 -15.44
N THR A 113 -7.59 16.47 -14.73
CA THR A 113 -8.97 16.03 -14.86
C THR A 113 -9.95 17.12 -14.42
N ALA A 114 -9.64 17.81 -13.33
CA ALA A 114 -10.51 18.83 -12.76
C ALA A 114 -10.64 20.08 -13.66
N THR A 115 -9.65 20.35 -14.48
CA THR A 115 -9.67 21.52 -15.38
C THR A 115 -10.44 21.28 -16.66
N GLU A 116 -10.81 20.06 -16.93
CA GLU A 116 -11.59 19.72 -18.11
C GLU A 116 -13.08 19.87 -17.86
#